data_b0649d89995d91f7ca35f3bb362c59f2
#
_entry.id   b0649d89995d91f7ca35f3bb362c59f2
#
_cell.length_a   1.000
_cell.length_b   1.000
_cell.length_c   1.000
_cell.angle_alpha   90.00
_cell.angle_beta   90.00
_cell.angle_gamma   90.00
#
_symmetry.space_group_name_H-M   'P 1'
#
loop_
_entity.id
_entity.type
_entity.pdbx_description
1 polymer ?
#
loop_
_entity_poly.entity_id
_entity_poly.type
_entity_poly.pdbx_seq_one_letter_code
_entity_poly.pdbx_strand_id
1 'polypeptide(L)'
;MGLSTPMVVAREARSYLGIHAVVTMATMDETVPALIGELLGRADVAVAATGAPLVRYDVIDMERALLIQVGAPVAPGTPGDARAIPGILPAGRYLTATHTGPYSDLEEATGAFQAWAAEHGHTFDVRPGAEGDAWGCRLEHYPTDPTNEPDPSRWETILEFLLQD
;
A
#
# COMPACT_ATOMS: atom_id res chain seq x y z
N MET A 1 3.67 20.38 3.45
CA MET A 1 2.75 19.41 3.54
C MET A 1 2.45 18.87 2.19
N GLY A 2 1.74 17.87 2.11
CA GLY A 2 1.50 17.22 0.87
C GLY A 2 2.64 16.28 0.49
N LEU A 3 2.89 16.17 -0.82
CA LEU A 3 3.73 15.13 -1.38
C LEU A 3 5.19 15.55 -1.50
N SER A 4 6.10 14.70 -1.04
CA SER A 4 7.53 14.88 -1.29
C SER A 4 7.84 14.67 -2.78
N THR A 5 9.02 15.12 -3.24
CA THR A 5 9.44 14.87 -4.62
C THR A 5 9.61 13.37 -4.84
N PRO A 6 8.89 12.78 -5.81
CA PRO A 6 9.05 11.37 -6.10
C PRO A 6 10.47 11.00 -6.53
N MET A 7 10.88 9.77 -6.21
CA MET A 7 12.18 9.26 -6.60
C MET A 7 12.09 7.78 -6.94
N VAL A 8 12.98 7.33 -7.82
CA VAL A 8 13.06 5.91 -8.18
C VAL A 8 14.01 5.21 -7.21
N VAL A 9 13.55 4.08 -6.66
CA VAL A 9 14.36 3.24 -5.78
C VAL A 9 14.32 1.80 -6.26
N ALA A 10 15.44 1.11 -6.16
CA ALA A 10 15.50 -0.33 -6.41
C ALA A 10 15.21 -1.06 -5.12
N ARG A 11 14.34 -2.06 -5.19
CA ARG A 11 13.98 -2.89 -4.04
C ARG A 11 14.26 -4.36 -4.33
N GLU A 12 14.73 -5.05 -3.32
CA GLU A 12 14.75 -6.51 -3.34
C GLU A 12 13.36 -7.04 -2.99
N ALA A 13 13.11 -8.31 -3.25
CA ALA A 13 11.85 -8.95 -2.86
C ALA A 13 11.67 -8.90 -1.35
N ARG A 14 10.44 -8.63 -0.91
CA ARG A 14 10.09 -8.45 0.52
C ARG A 14 8.94 -9.36 0.87
N SER A 15 9.05 -10.04 2.02
CA SER A 15 8.01 -10.93 2.53
C SER A 15 6.98 -10.17 3.35
N TYR A 16 5.72 -10.57 3.23
CA TYR A 16 4.63 -10.01 4.04
C TYR A 16 3.56 -11.06 4.29
N LEU A 17 2.73 -10.82 5.29
CA LEU A 17 1.46 -11.51 5.48
C LEU A 17 0.33 -10.57 5.08
N GLY A 18 -0.61 -11.04 4.26
CA GLY A 18 -1.70 -10.22 3.75
C GLY A 18 -3.08 -10.80 3.99
N ILE A 19 -4.00 -9.96 4.46
CA ILE A 19 -5.42 -10.27 4.52
C ILE A 19 -6.06 -9.73 3.26
N HIS A 20 -6.64 -10.60 2.43
CA HIS A 20 -7.28 -10.23 1.19
C HIS A 20 -8.68 -9.68 1.46
N ALA A 21 -9.05 -8.64 0.76
CA ALA A 21 -10.37 -8.04 0.90
C ALA A 21 -10.83 -7.42 -0.42
N VAL A 22 -12.17 -7.38 -0.59
CA VAL A 22 -12.81 -6.64 -1.67
C VAL A 22 -13.52 -5.46 -1.03
N VAL A 23 -13.19 -4.27 -1.45
CA VAL A 23 -13.73 -3.03 -0.89
C VAL A 23 -14.24 -2.12 -2.00
N THR A 24 -15.00 -1.10 -1.61
CA THR A 24 -15.37 0.00 -2.50
C THR A 24 -14.75 1.28 -1.97
N MET A 25 -14.77 2.35 -2.76
CA MET A 25 -14.31 3.65 -2.27
C MET A 25 -15.09 4.10 -1.04
N ALA A 26 -16.36 3.70 -0.92
CA ALA A 26 -17.20 4.03 0.23
C ALA A 26 -16.86 3.22 1.49
N THR A 27 -16.34 1.99 1.34
CA THR A 27 -16.12 1.09 2.47
C THR A 27 -14.66 1.02 2.93
N MET A 28 -13.71 1.53 2.15
CA MET A 28 -12.29 1.48 2.48
C MET A 28 -11.96 2.08 3.84
N ASP A 29 -12.56 3.23 4.15
CA ASP A 29 -12.24 3.98 5.37
C ASP A 29 -12.54 3.22 6.65
N GLU A 30 -13.48 2.29 6.61
CA GLU A 30 -13.81 1.42 7.75
C GLU A 30 -13.03 0.11 7.70
N THR A 31 -12.94 -0.49 6.52
CA THR A 31 -12.39 -1.83 6.34
C THR A 31 -10.87 -1.87 6.55
N VAL A 32 -10.14 -0.91 5.97
CA VAL A 32 -8.67 -0.92 6.04
C VAL A 32 -8.17 -0.77 7.48
N PRO A 33 -8.62 0.22 8.28
CA PRO A 33 -8.17 0.31 9.67
C PRO A 33 -8.53 -0.93 10.50
N ALA A 34 -9.72 -1.51 10.28
CA ALA A 34 -10.14 -2.70 11.00
C ALA A 34 -9.22 -3.89 10.69
N LEU A 35 -8.86 -4.08 9.42
CA LEU A 35 -7.96 -5.17 9.02
C LEU A 35 -6.52 -4.93 9.49
N ILE A 36 -6.05 -3.69 9.51
CA ILE A 36 -4.75 -3.36 10.10
C ILE A 36 -4.74 -3.76 11.58
N GLY A 37 -5.78 -3.40 12.32
CA GLY A 37 -5.91 -3.77 13.72
C GLY A 37 -5.91 -5.28 13.95
N GLU A 38 -6.66 -6.01 13.14
CA GLU A 38 -6.69 -7.48 13.19
C GLU A 38 -5.29 -8.06 12.93
N LEU A 39 -4.63 -7.57 11.89
CA LEU A 39 -3.31 -8.07 11.48
C LEU A 39 -2.24 -7.80 12.53
N LEU A 40 -2.19 -6.57 13.06
CA LEU A 40 -1.21 -6.19 14.09
C LEU A 40 -1.47 -6.86 15.44
N GLY A 41 -2.70 -7.32 15.69
CA GLY A 41 -3.05 -8.07 16.89
C GLY A 41 -2.63 -9.55 16.85
N ARG A 42 -2.14 -10.04 15.71
CA ARG A 42 -1.70 -11.44 15.59
C ARG A 42 -0.35 -11.64 16.26
N ALA A 43 -0.22 -12.79 16.95
CA ALA A 43 1.02 -13.12 17.64
C ALA A 43 2.19 -13.32 16.66
N ASP A 44 1.95 -13.95 15.51
CA ASP A 44 2.98 -14.17 14.50
C ASP A 44 3.50 -12.87 13.90
N VAL A 45 2.63 -11.90 13.68
CA VAL A 45 3.00 -10.56 13.20
C VAL A 45 3.79 -9.81 14.28
N ALA A 46 3.36 -9.88 15.53
CA ALA A 46 4.05 -9.20 16.62
C ALA A 46 5.51 -9.67 16.77
N VAL A 47 5.78 -10.94 16.47
CA VAL A 47 7.13 -11.52 16.57
C VAL A 47 7.96 -11.26 15.32
N ALA A 48 7.34 -11.35 14.13
CA ALA A 48 8.05 -11.38 12.86
C ALA A 48 8.05 -10.06 12.08
N ALA A 49 7.31 -9.06 12.53
CA ALA A 49 7.16 -7.79 11.80
C ALA A 49 8.50 -7.08 11.55
N THR A 50 8.71 -6.63 10.32
CA THR A 50 9.94 -5.94 9.90
C THR A 50 9.69 -4.50 9.46
N GLY A 51 8.44 -4.04 9.47
CA GLY A 51 8.11 -2.68 9.04
C GLY A 51 6.65 -2.32 9.32
N ALA A 52 6.27 -1.15 8.85
CA ALA A 52 4.93 -0.62 9.02
C ALA A 52 3.88 -1.38 8.21
N PRO A 53 2.61 -1.37 8.64
CA PRO A 53 1.54 -1.97 7.86
C PRO A 53 1.37 -1.27 6.51
N LEU A 54 0.80 -2.00 5.56
CA LEU A 54 0.62 -1.51 4.20
C LEU A 54 -0.71 -1.98 3.61
N VAL A 55 -1.11 -1.32 2.52
CA VAL A 55 -2.14 -1.83 1.61
C VAL A 55 -1.50 -2.05 0.25
N ARG A 56 -1.75 -3.23 -0.32
CA ARG A 56 -1.39 -3.55 -1.70
C ARG A 56 -2.67 -3.55 -2.52
N TYR A 57 -2.70 -2.71 -3.55
CA TYR A 57 -3.83 -2.62 -4.46
C TYR A 57 -3.60 -3.52 -5.65
N ASP A 58 -4.30 -4.63 -5.71
CA ASP A 58 -4.13 -5.61 -6.80
C ASP A 58 -4.94 -5.25 -8.03
N VAL A 59 -6.22 -4.92 -7.86
CA VAL A 59 -7.11 -4.52 -8.95
C VAL A 59 -7.94 -3.32 -8.52
N ILE A 60 -8.00 -2.30 -9.36
CA ILE A 60 -8.71 -1.06 -9.03
C ILE A 60 -9.77 -0.77 -10.11
N ASP A 61 -11.03 -0.72 -9.68
CA ASP A 61 -12.12 -0.10 -10.40
C ASP A 61 -12.81 0.86 -9.42
N MET A 62 -12.53 2.15 -9.56
CA MET A 62 -13.01 3.17 -8.62
C MET A 62 -14.53 3.25 -8.56
N GLU A 63 -15.23 2.83 -9.60
CA GLU A 63 -16.69 2.90 -9.68
C GLU A 63 -17.36 1.64 -9.12
N ARG A 64 -16.67 0.50 -9.07
CA ARG A 64 -17.24 -0.78 -8.64
C ARG A 64 -16.57 -1.31 -7.39
N ALA A 65 -15.36 -1.85 -7.52
CA ALA A 65 -14.69 -2.51 -6.41
C ALA A 65 -13.19 -2.49 -6.58
N LEU A 66 -12.48 -2.57 -5.45
CA LEU A 66 -11.04 -2.71 -5.40
C LEU A 66 -10.71 -4.03 -4.72
N LEU A 67 -9.79 -4.79 -5.32
CA LEU A 67 -9.21 -5.97 -4.68
C LEU A 67 -7.92 -5.54 -4.03
N ILE A 68 -7.86 -5.70 -2.71
CA ILE A 68 -6.73 -5.25 -1.92
C ILE A 68 -6.22 -6.35 -1.01
N GLN A 69 -5.00 -6.15 -0.52
CA GLN A 69 -4.44 -6.91 0.60
C GLN A 69 -3.98 -5.91 1.65
N VAL A 70 -4.43 -6.10 2.87
CA VAL A 70 -3.88 -5.36 4.00
C VAL A 70 -2.74 -6.21 4.56
N GLY A 71 -1.54 -5.66 4.58
CA GLY A 71 -0.33 -6.43 4.80
C GLY A 71 0.53 -5.93 5.95
N ALA A 72 1.30 -6.86 6.50
CA ALA A 72 2.38 -6.55 7.43
C ALA A 72 3.67 -7.18 6.91
N PRO A 73 4.72 -6.38 6.68
CA PRO A 73 6.02 -6.93 6.35
C PRO A 73 6.52 -7.82 7.49
N VAL A 74 7.01 -9.00 7.14
CA VAL A 74 7.48 -9.98 8.11
C VAL A 74 8.79 -10.62 7.63
N ALA A 75 9.49 -11.25 8.54
CA ALA A 75 10.70 -12.01 8.21
C ALA A 75 10.38 -13.10 7.17
N PRO A 76 11.30 -13.36 6.23
CA PRO A 76 11.10 -14.44 5.26
C PRO A 76 10.84 -15.79 5.94
N GLY A 77 9.91 -16.56 5.36
CA GLY A 77 9.56 -17.88 5.90
C GLY A 77 8.49 -17.84 6.99
N THR A 78 7.96 -16.70 7.36
CA THR A 78 6.84 -16.61 8.29
C THR A 78 5.62 -17.31 7.68
N PRO A 79 5.06 -18.35 8.32
CA PRO A 79 4.10 -19.23 7.65
C PRO A 79 2.71 -18.66 7.46
N GLY A 80 2.27 -17.73 8.32
CA GLY A 80 0.90 -17.22 8.26
C GLY A 80 -0.14 -18.32 8.40
N ASP A 81 -1.32 -18.07 7.82
CA ASP A 81 -2.41 -19.04 7.76
C ASP A 81 -3.39 -18.66 6.63
N ALA A 82 -4.59 -19.27 6.59
CA ALA A 82 -5.58 -18.99 5.56
C ALA A 82 -6.17 -17.57 5.64
N ARG A 83 -6.04 -16.90 6.78
CA ARG A 83 -6.53 -15.53 6.98
C ARG A 83 -5.47 -14.50 6.60
N ALA A 84 -4.25 -14.66 7.10
CA ALA A 84 -3.10 -13.80 6.80
C ALA A 84 -2.12 -14.60 5.96
N ILE A 85 -2.20 -14.44 4.66
CA ILE A 85 -1.55 -15.31 3.68
C ILE A 85 -0.17 -14.77 3.35
N PRO A 86 0.87 -15.63 3.34
CA PRO A 86 2.20 -15.19 2.94
C PRO A 86 2.23 -14.73 1.48
N GLY A 87 2.90 -13.62 1.24
CA GLY A 87 3.10 -13.07 -0.09
C GLY A 87 4.47 -12.43 -0.22
N ILE A 88 4.83 -12.08 -1.45
CA ILE A 88 6.09 -11.44 -1.79
C ILE A 88 5.81 -10.16 -2.54
N LEU A 89 6.35 -9.05 -2.06
CA LEU A 89 6.43 -7.83 -2.83
C LEU A 89 7.60 -8.00 -3.80
N PRO A 90 7.38 -7.92 -5.12
CA PRO A 90 8.42 -8.27 -6.08
C PRO A 90 9.61 -7.34 -6.02
N ALA A 91 10.79 -7.87 -6.35
CA ALA A 91 11.97 -7.05 -6.60
C ALA A 91 11.75 -6.22 -7.85
N GLY A 92 12.33 -5.03 -7.89
CA GLY A 92 12.23 -4.17 -9.06
C GLY A 92 12.48 -2.70 -8.72
N ARG A 93 12.19 -1.85 -9.68
CA ARG A 93 12.29 -0.41 -9.52
C ARG A 93 10.92 0.15 -9.21
N TYR A 94 10.86 0.94 -8.16
CA TYR A 94 9.63 1.57 -7.68
C TYR A 94 9.78 3.08 -7.73
N LEU A 95 8.70 3.77 -8.08
CA LEU A 95 8.59 5.20 -7.81
C LEU A 95 8.00 5.34 -6.42
N THR A 96 8.60 6.18 -5.58
CA THR A 96 8.16 6.37 -4.20
C THR A 96 8.12 7.84 -3.84
N ALA A 97 7.17 8.21 -2.98
CA ALA A 97 7.07 9.53 -2.39
C ALA A 97 6.32 9.41 -1.06
N THR A 98 6.53 10.39 -0.18
CA THR A 98 5.84 10.46 1.11
C THR A 98 4.81 11.57 1.07
N HIS A 99 3.57 11.23 1.37
CA HIS A 99 2.49 12.19 1.62
C HIS A 99 2.43 12.48 3.11
N THR A 100 2.44 13.76 3.48
CA THR A 100 2.24 14.19 4.87
C THR A 100 0.93 14.95 4.95
N GLY A 101 0.01 14.44 5.76
CA GLY A 101 -1.32 15.00 5.93
C GLY A 101 -2.38 13.94 6.17
N PRO A 102 -3.65 14.35 6.34
CA PRO A 102 -4.74 13.41 6.59
C PRO A 102 -4.99 12.48 5.42
N TYR A 103 -5.52 11.30 5.71
CA TYR A 103 -5.84 10.29 4.68
C TYR A 103 -6.89 10.78 3.66
N SER A 104 -7.72 11.75 4.05
CA SER A 104 -8.67 12.36 3.12
C SER A 104 -8.02 13.08 1.94
N ASP A 105 -6.72 13.42 2.04
CA ASP A 105 -5.96 14.07 0.98
C ASP A 105 -5.20 13.06 0.08
N LEU A 106 -5.26 11.76 0.39
CA LEU A 106 -4.48 10.74 -0.35
C LEU A 106 -4.90 10.60 -1.79
N GLU A 107 -6.17 10.75 -2.12
CA GLU A 107 -6.64 10.64 -3.51
C GLU A 107 -5.99 11.73 -4.36
N GLU A 108 -5.99 12.96 -3.88
CA GLU A 108 -5.35 14.09 -4.55
C GLU A 108 -3.83 13.89 -4.64
N ALA A 109 -3.20 13.45 -3.56
CA ALA A 109 -1.76 13.19 -3.53
C ALA A 109 -1.37 12.08 -4.52
N THR A 110 -2.16 11.03 -4.60
CA THR A 110 -1.94 9.94 -5.56
C THR A 110 -2.06 10.43 -7.00
N GLY A 111 -3.06 11.28 -7.28
CA GLY A 111 -3.20 11.92 -8.58
C GLY A 111 -1.97 12.76 -8.97
N ALA A 112 -1.47 13.55 -8.03
CA ALA A 112 -0.26 14.34 -8.24
C ALA A 112 0.97 13.47 -8.46
N PHE A 113 1.08 12.36 -7.72
CA PHE A 113 2.16 11.39 -7.85
C PHE A 113 2.17 10.75 -9.26
N GLN A 114 1.00 10.34 -9.72
CA GLN A 114 0.86 9.75 -11.06
C GLN A 114 1.13 10.76 -12.17
N ALA A 115 0.69 12.00 -12.01
CA ALA A 115 0.97 13.07 -12.96
C ALA A 115 2.46 13.37 -13.05
N TRP A 116 3.14 13.41 -11.92
CA TRP A 116 4.59 13.61 -11.87
C TRP A 116 5.32 12.50 -12.64
N ALA A 117 4.90 11.25 -12.44
CA ALA A 117 5.49 10.09 -13.14
C ALA A 117 5.35 10.24 -14.66
N ALA A 118 4.17 10.61 -15.14
CA ALA A 118 3.93 10.81 -16.57
C ALA A 118 4.79 11.92 -17.14
N GLU A 119 4.90 13.04 -16.42
CA GLU A 119 5.71 14.18 -16.85
C GLU A 119 7.21 13.85 -16.92
N HIS A 120 7.67 12.90 -16.12
CA HIS A 120 9.08 12.53 -16.03
C HIS A 120 9.40 11.21 -16.77
N GLY A 121 8.47 10.71 -17.57
CA GLY A 121 8.69 9.56 -18.45
C GLY A 121 8.69 8.21 -17.73
N HIS A 122 8.10 8.12 -16.56
CA HIS A 122 7.97 6.86 -15.83
C HIS A 122 6.66 6.17 -16.16
N THR A 123 6.70 4.86 -16.36
CA THR A 123 5.52 4.04 -16.65
C THR A 123 5.35 3.00 -15.56
N PHE A 124 4.19 2.98 -14.93
CA PHE A 124 3.86 1.99 -13.90
C PHE A 124 3.54 0.63 -14.52
N ASP A 125 3.81 -0.42 -13.75
CA ASP A 125 3.42 -1.78 -14.11
C ASP A 125 1.94 -1.99 -13.79
N VAL A 126 1.09 -1.62 -14.74
CA VAL A 126 -0.36 -1.72 -14.63
C VAL A 126 -0.95 -2.12 -15.97
N ARG A 127 -1.99 -2.96 -15.96
CA ARG A 127 -2.65 -3.45 -17.17
C ARG A 127 -4.17 -3.35 -17.01
N PRO A 128 -4.89 -2.90 -18.07
CA PRO A 128 -6.34 -2.92 -18.02
C PRO A 128 -6.84 -4.37 -18.01
N GLY A 129 -7.93 -4.60 -17.29
CA GLY A 129 -8.54 -5.91 -17.18
C GLY A 129 -10.06 -5.81 -17.06
N ALA A 130 -10.74 -6.97 -17.10
CA ALA A 130 -12.20 -7.04 -17.05
C ALA A 130 -12.79 -6.52 -15.74
N GLU A 131 -12.05 -6.66 -14.64
CA GLU A 131 -12.49 -6.24 -13.30
C GLU A 131 -11.92 -4.91 -12.86
N GLY A 132 -11.10 -4.28 -13.69
CA GLY A 132 -10.42 -3.01 -13.41
C GLY A 132 -8.96 -3.08 -13.80
N ASP A 133 -8.20 -2.07 -13.41
CA ASP A 133 -6.77 -2.00 -13.69
C ASP A 133 -6.02 -2.92 -12.72
N ALA A 134 -5.27 -3.87 -13.29
CA ALA A 134 -4.45 -4.81 -12.53
C ALA A 134 -3.03 -4.27 -12.36
N TRP A 135 -2.63 -4.07 -11.11
CA TRP A 135 -1.32 -3.51 -10.76
C TRP A 135 -0.34 -4.62 -10.41
N GLY A 136 0.88 -4.52 -10.91
CA GLY A 136 1.94 -5.44 -10.56
C GLY A 136 2.33 -5.35 -9.09
N CYS A 137 2.52 -4.13 -8.58
CA CYS A 137 2.65 -3.89 -7.15
C CYS A 137 2.45 -2.40 -6.86
N ARG A 138 1.33 -2.06 -6.26
CA ARG A 138 0.97 -0.69 -5.89
C ARG A 138 0.71 -0.65 -4.41
N LEU A 139 1.55 0.08 -3.67
CA LEU A 139 1.58 0.05 -2.22
C LEU A 139 1.32 1.43 -1.62
N GLU A 140 0.62 1.41 -0.48
CA GLU A 140 0.64 2.51 0.49
C GLU A 140 1.13 1.93 1.80
N HIS A 141 2.19 2.53 2.37
CA HIS A 141 2.70 2.16 3.67
C HIS A 141 2.27 3.20 4.70
N TYR A 142 1.94 2.78 5.91
CA TYR A 142 1.42 3.65 6.95
C TYR A 142 2.36 3.67 8.16
N PRO A 143 3.48 4.44 8.09
CA PRO A 143 4.45 4.48 9.20
C PRO A 143 3.96 5.22 10.44
N THR A 144 2.95 6.08 10.30
CA THR A 144 2.40 6.82 11.43
C THR A 144 1.14 6.13 11.96
N ASP A 145 1.15 5.79 13.25
CA ASP A 145 -0.03 5.25 13.91
C ASP A 145 -0.92 6.40 14.38
N PRO A 146 -2.16 6.53 13.85
CA PRO A 146 -3.07 7.62 14.26
C PRO A 146 -3.41 7.60 15.73
N THR A 147 -3.29 6.47 16.41
CA THR A 147 -3.55 6.41 17.86
C THR A 147 -2.42 7.04 18.68
N ASN A 148 -1.21 7.11 18.11
CA ASN A 148 -0.04 7.73 18.75
C ASN A 148 0.18 9.17 18.31
N GLU A 149 -0.30 9.55 17.11
CA GLU A 149 -0.20 10.91 16.61
C GLU A 149 -1.61 11.48 16.39
N PRO A 150 -2.11 12.28 17.32
CA PRO A 150 -3.47 12.81 17.22
C PRO A 150 -3.65 13.91 16.16
N ASP A 151 -2.55 14.50 15.67
CA ASP A 151 -2.60 15.57 14.66
C ASP A 151 -2.54 14.97 13.24
N PRO A 152 -3.68 14.94 12.50
CA PRO A 152 -3.69 14.37 11.14
C PRO A 152 -2.74 15.05 10.17
N SER A 153 -2.39 16.32 10.41
CA SER A 153 -1.46 17.04 9.52
C SER A 153 -0.05 16.46 9.56
N ARG A 154 0.25 15.62 10.55
CA ARG A 154 1.55 14.97 10.72
C ARG A 154 1.58 13.51 10.27
N TRP A 155 0.46 12.96 9.86
CA TRP A 155 0.42 11.58 9.40
C TRP A 155 1.19 11.44 8.10
N GLU A 156 2.00 10.39 8.00
CA GLU A 156 2.75 10.07 6.79
C GLU A 156 2.20 8.82 6.14
N THR A 157 2.09 8.86 4.82
CA THR A 157 1.77 7.70 3.98
C THR A 157 2.80 7.63 2.88
N ILE A 158 3.43 6.48 2.70
CA ILE A 158 4.44 6.29 1.66
C ILE A 158 3.76 5.61 0.47
N LEU A 159 3.76 6.30 -0.68
CA LEU A 159 3.34 5.73 -1.95
C LEU A 159 4.54 5.03 -2.58
N GLU A 160 4.35 3.79 -3.03
CA GLU A 160 5.43 3.01 -3.64
C GLU A 160 4.83 2.10 -4.71
N PHE A 161 5.02 2.48 -5.97
CA PHE A 161 4.40 1.81 -7.11
C PHE A 161 5.47 1.24 -8.03
N LEU A 162 5.34 -0.04 -8.36
CA LEU A 162 6.28 -0.74 -9.25
C LEU A 162 6.24 -0.14 -10.65
N LEU A 163 7.41 0.11 -11.21
CA LEU A 163 7.56 0.60 -12.58
C LEU A 163 7.76 -0.56 -13.55
N GLN A 164 7.35 -0.33 -14.80
CA GLN A 164 7.78 -1.18 -15.90
C GLN A 164 9.25 -0.94 -16.18
N ASP A 165 9.95 -1.96 -16.56
CA ASP A 165 11.35 -1.83 -16.97
C ASP A 165 11.51 -1.72 -18.47
#